data_a6bb88340533c7b13d65ea723032e5c6
#
_entry.id   a6bb88340533c7b13d65ea723032e5c6
#
_cell.length_a   1.000
_cell.length_b   1.000
_cell.length_c   1.000
_cell.angle_alpha   90.00
_cell.angle_beta   90.00
_cell.angle_gamma   90.00
#
_symmetry.space_group_name_H-M   'P 1'
#
loop_
_entity.id
_entity.type
_entity.pdbx_description
1 polymer ?
#
loop_
_entity_poly.entity_id
_entity_poly.type
_entity_poly.pdbx_seq_one_letter_code
_entity_poly.pdbx_strand_id
1 'polypeptide(L)'
;MNTHDSVVFITGANRGLGLAFAHEALRRGAKKIYAGVRNPTETDAPGIVQIKIDVTDPASITAAATQCSDTTVLVNNAGIGRLTSSTLDSAMIVAAREVFETNFYGTILVSQAFAPILAKNGGGAIINVLSDASWLARPILAAYSASKSAVWSFTNALRIELRNQKTLVLGLHASFMDTDMTQGFEMKKISPGQVAEAGLIGIESNKEEVLADAFTREVKRSLCSEQPMYMNPPAIA
;
A
#
# COMPACT_ATOMS: atom_id res chain seq x y z
N MET A 1 -6.69 -17.63 -1.52
CA MET A 1 -7.90 -16.78 -1.70
C MET A 1 -8.07 -16.50 -3.18
N ASN A 2 -9.31 -16.34 -3.73
CA ASN A 2 -9.50 -15.98 -5.13
C ASN A 2 -9.96 -14.50 -5.21
N THR A 3 -9.44 -13.73 -6.15
CA THR A 3 -9.94 -12.35 -6.42
C THR A 3 -11.33 -12.39 -7.06
N HIS A 4 -11.64 -13.44 -7.79
CA HIS A 4 -12.97 -13.66 -8.36
C HIS A 4 -14.04 -13.68 -7.25
N ASP A 5 -15.15 -12.99 -7.45
CA ASP A 5 -16.25 -12.80 -6.50
C ASP A 5 -15.91 -12.02 -5.22
N SER A 6 -14.67 -11.49 -5.09
CA SER A 6 -14.29 -10.69 -3.93
C SER A 6 -14.94 -9.30 -3.93
N VAL A 7 -15.07 -8.72 -2.73
CA VAL A 7 -15.37 -7.29 -2.53
C VAL A 7 -14.10 -6.62 -2.04
N VAL A 8 -13.55 -5.73 -2.84
CA VAL A 8 -12.23 -5.12 -2.61
C VAL A 8 -12.38 -3.68 -2.14
N PHE A 9 -11.85 -3.34 -0.98
CA PHE A 9 -11.72 -1.95 -0.53
C PHE A 9 -10.29 -1.47 -0.75
N ILE A 10 -10.11 -0.32 -1.42
CA ILE A 10 -8.80 0.23 -1.77
C ILE A 10 -8.70 1.66 -1.28
N THR A 11 -7.75 1.97 -0.41
CA THR A 11 -7.48 3.36 0.01
C THR A 11 -6.66 4.11 -1.04
N GLY A 12 -6.99 5.39 -1.32
CA GLY A 12 -6.29 6.20 -2.31
C GLY A 12 -6.50 5.73 -3.75
N ALA A 13 -7.73 5.33 -4.10
CA ALA A 13 -8.06 4.67 -5.36
C ALA A 13 -8.42 5.61 -6.52
N ASN A 14 -8.27 6.94 -6.37
CA ASN A 14 -8.63 7.91 -7.40
C ASN A 14 -7.62 8.03 -8.56
N ARG A 15 -6.38 7.55 -8.39
CA ARG A 15 -5.30 7.60 -9.38
C ARG A 15 -4.18 6.60 -9.09
N GLY A 16 -3.19 6.57 -9.99
CA GLY A 16 -1.96 5.82 -9.78
C GLY A 16 -2.19 4.34 -9.48
N LEU A 17 -1.48 3.81 -8.49
CA LEU A 17 -1.54 2.40 -8.13
C LEU A 17 -2.92 1.98 -7.59
N GLY A 18 -3.58 2.84 -6.79
CA GLY A 18 -4.90 2.52 -6.24
C GLY A 18 -5.96 2.34 -7.34
N LEU A 19 -5.95 3.20 -8.36
CA LEU A 19 -6.83 3.06 -9.52
C LEU A 19 -6.47 1.81 -10.35
N ALA A 20 -5.17 1.53 -10.50
CA ALA A 20 -4.70 0.32 -11.18
C ALA A 20 -5.19 -0.96 -10.47
N PHE A 21 -5.16 -0.99 -9.13
CA PHE A 21 -5.75 -2.08 -8.35
C PHE A 21 -7.25 -2.24 -8.60
N ALA A 22 -8.00 -1.14 -8.68
CA ALA A 22 -9.44 -1.18 -8.94
C ALA A 22 -9.75 -1.84 -10.30
N HIS A 23 -9.06 -1.40 -11.35
CA HIS A 23 -9.24 -1.96 -12.68
C HIS A 23 -8.78 -3.43 -12.78
N GLU A 24 -7.64 -3.76 -12.19
CA GLU A 24 -7.11 -5.12 -12.24
C GLU A 24 -7.97 -6.10 -11.44
N ALA A 25 -8.51 -5.69 -10.29
CA ALA A 25 -9.42 -6.52 -9.51
C ALA A 25 -10.73 -6.80 -10.28
N LEU A 26 -11.30 -5.80 -10.96
CA LEU A 26 -12.46 -6.00 -11.83
C LEU A 26 -12.15 -6.96 -12.99
N ARG A 27 -10.99 -6.78 -13.65
CA ARG A 27 -10.55 -7.67 -14.74
C ARG A 27 -10.42 -9.13 -14.28
N ARG A 28 -10.10 -9.35 -12.99
CA ARG A 28 -10.02 -10.68 -12.34
C ARG A 28 -11.37 -11.18 -11.82
N GLY A 29 -12.46 -10.47 -12.08
CA GLY A 29 -13.80 -10.90 -11.70
C GLY A 29 -14.18 -10.55 -10.26
N ALA A 30 -13.56 -9.54 -9.64
CA ALA A 30 -14.05 -9.01 -8.38
C ALA A 30 -15.50 -8.53 -8.55
N LYS A 31 -16.35 -8.89 -7.58
CA LYS A 31 -17.78 -8.57 -7.61
C LYS A 31 -18.04 -7.06 -7.43
N LYS A 32 -17.20 -6.41 -6.63
CA LYS A 32 -17.36 -4.99 -6.29
C LYS A 32 -16.04 -4.39 -5.85
N ILE A 33 -15.81 -3.14 -6.24
CA ILE A 33 -14.70 -2.33 -5.75
C ILE A 33 -15.25 -1.14 -4.97
N TYR A 34 -14.79 -0.97 -3.75
CA TYR A 34 -14.92 0.25 -2.98
C TYR A 34 -13.64 1.08 -3.15
N ALA A 35 -13.73 2.12 -3.96
CA ALA A 35 -12.64 3.05 -4.21
C ALA A 35 -12.63 4.13 -3.13
N GLY A 36 -11.82 3.94 -2.11
CA GLY A 36 -11.65 4.89 -1.01
C GLY A 36 -10.90 6.13 -1.44
N VAL A 37 -11.56 7.30 -1.40
CA VAL A 37 -11.04 8.59 -1.85
C VAL A 37 -11.44 9.72 -0.89
N ARG A 38 -10.63 10.79 -0.78
CA ARG A 38 -10.95 11.93 0.08
C ARG A 38 -12.13 12.75 -0.45
N ASN A 39 -12.17 12.93 -1.75
CA ASN A 39 -13.20 13.73 -2.44
C ASN A 39 -13.84 12.83 -3.52
N PRO A 40 -14.94 12.14 -3.20
CA PRO A 40 -15.68 11.37 -4.19
C PRO A 40 -16.20 12.27 -5.32
N THR A 41 -16.13 11.77 -6.53
CA THR A 41 -16.75 12.36 -7.72
C THR A 41 -17.70 11.35 -8.34
N GLU A 42 -18.63 11.79 -9.16
CA GLU A 42 -19.42 10.85 -9.95
C GLU A 42 -18.49 10.00 -10.83
N THR A 43 -18.71 8.70 -10.84
CA THR A 43 -17.97 7.76 -11.69
C THR A 43 -18.94 6.86 -12.41
N ASP A 44 -18.78 6.77 -13.73
CA ASP A 44 -19.58 5.87 -14.59
C ASP A 44 -18.92 4.48 -14.76
N ALA A 45 -17.88 4.18 -13.97
CA ALA A 45 -17.18 2.90 -14.07
C ALA A 45 -18.00 1.78 -13.41
N PRO A 46 -18.62 0.87 -14.17
CA PRO A 46 -19.41 -0.22 -13.61
C PRO A 46 -18.58 -1.07 -12.63
N GLY A 47 -19.14 -1.37 -11.47
CA GLY A 47 -18.49 -2.20 -10.45
C GLY A 47 -17.56 -1.43 -9.50
N ILE A 48 -17.34 -0.11 -9.71
CA ILE A 48 -16.57 0.75 -8.82
C ILE A 48 -17.51 1.71 -8.08
N VAL A 49 -17.48 1.69 -6.76
CA VAL A 49 -18.21 2.60 -5.89
C VAL A 49 -17.22 3.46 -5.12
N GLN A 50 -17.27 4.76 -5.32
CA GLN A 50 -16.41 5.68 -4.55
C GLN A 50 -16.94 5.84 -3.13
N ILE A 51 -16.03 5.72 -2.16
CA ILE A 51 -16.30 5.84 -0.73
C ILE A 51 -15.45 6.98 -0.18
N LYS A 52 -16.09 7.92 0.51
CA LYS A 52 -15.35 8.98 1.18
C LYS A 52 -14.56 8.41 2.35
N ILE A 53 -13.24 8.57 2.31
CA ILE A 53 -12.34 8.22 3.40
C ILE A 53 -11.12 9.14 3.42
N ASP A 54 -10.83 9.70 4.60
CA ASP A 54 -9.53 10.23 4.95
C ASP A 54 -8.88 9.27 5.95
N VAL A 55 -7.75 8.70 5.58
CA VAL A 55 -7.04 7.71 6.42
C VAL A 55 -6.41 8.32 7.67
N THR A 56 -6.41 9.66 7.80
CA THR A 56 -5.95 10.39 8.98
C THR A 56 -7.09 10.78 9.91
N ASP A 57 -8.34 10.50 9.54
CA ASP A 57 -9.54 10.81 10.34
C ASP A 57 -10.25 9.52 10.79
N PRO A 58 -10.18 9.17 12.10
CA PRO A 58 -10.83 7.98 12.64
C PRO A 58 -12.34 7.94 12.40
N ALA A 59 -13.04 9.09 12.41
CA ALA A 59 -14.47 9.13 12.16
C ALA A 59 -14.79 8.79 10.69
N SER A 60 -14.00 9.32 9.75
CA SER A 60 -14.11 9.00 8.33
C SER A 60 -13.86 7.51 8.06
N ILE A 61 -12.84 6.92 8.73
CA ILE A 61 -12.52 5.49 8.60
C ILE A 61 -13.69 4.63 9.14
N THR A 62 -14.23 4.97 10.30
CA THR A 62 -15.35 4.24 10.91
C THR A 62 -16.59 4.26 10.01
N ALA A 63 -16.92 5.43 9.44
CA ALA A 63 -18.02 5.56 8.50
C ALA A 63 -17.84 4.71 7.24
N ALA A 64 -16.63 4.74 6.65
CA ALA A 64 -16.29 3.92 5.48
C ALA A 64 -16.37 2.41 5.79
N ALA A 65 -15.82 1.97 6.93
CA ALA A 65 -15.86 0.57 7.36
C ALA A 65 -17.30 0.08 7.58
N THR A 66 -18.15 0.91 8.17
CA THR A 66 -19.57 0.59 8.37
C THR A 66 -20.31 0.41 7.03
N GLN A 67 -20.07 1.31 6.08
CA GLN A 67 -20.68 1.27 4.76
C GLN A 67 -20.21 0.06 3.93
N CYS A 68 -18.97 -0.38 4.13
CA CYS A 68 -18.30 -1.41 3.35
C CYS A 68 -18.15 -2.74 4.12
N SER A 69 -19.16 -3.10 4.89
CA SER A 69 -19.14 -4.27 5.80
C SER A 69 -19.10 -5.63 5.10
N ASP A 70 -19.26 -5.69 3.76
CA ASP A 70 -19.12 -6.88 2.92
C ASP A 70 -17.70 -7.05 2.32
N THR A 71 -16.74 -6.23 2.72
CA THR A 71 -15.34 -6.29 2.24
C THR A 71 -14.67 -7.61 2.58
N THR A 72 -14.01 -8.23 1.59
CA THR A 72 -13.23 -9.46 1.73
C THR A 72 -11.74 -9.27 1.41
N VAL A 73 -11.37 -8.17 0.72
CA VAL A 73 -9.99 -7.77 0.45
C VAL A 73 -9.81 -6.30 0.79
N LEU A 74 -8.83 -5.99 1.62
CA LEU A 74 -8.39 -4.62 1.90
C LEU A 74 -7.06 -4.34 1.22
N VAL A 75 -6.95 -3.21 0.49
CA VAL A 75 -5.69 -2.69 -0.04
C VAL A 75 -5.36 -1.36 0.63
N ASN A 76 -4.42 -1.37 1.55
CA ASN A 76 -3.83 -0.18 2.15
C ASN A 76 -2.80 0.41 1.18
N ASN A 77 -3.28 1.27 0.29
CA ASN A 77 -2.49 1.92 -0.76
C ASN A 77 -2.28 3.41 -0.51
N ALA A 78 -3.18 4.09 0.20
CA ALA A 78 -3.04 5.51 0.47
C ALA A 78 -1.66 5.84 1.07
N GLY A 79 -0.99 6.82 0.50
CA GLY A 79 0.33 7.24 0.93
C GLY A 79 0.77 8.51 0.25
N ILE A 80 1.68 9.23 0.91
CA ILE A 80 2.31 10.44 0.41
C ILE A 80 3.83 10.34 0.54
N GLY A 81 4.53 11.06 -0.32
CA GLY A 81 5.96 11.35 -0.18
C GLY A 81 6.15 12.85 0.09
N ARG A 82 7.18 13.17 0.84
CA ARG A 82 7.66 14.55 1.03
C ARG A 82 9.17 14.55 0.82
N LEU A 83 9.62 15.38 -0.10
CA LEU A 83 11.04 15.58 -0.33
C LEU A 83 11.57 16.66 0.60
N THR A 84 12.77 16.45 1.11
CA THR A 84 13.56 17.45 1.84
C THR A 84 14.93 17.59 1.19
N SER A 85 15.62 18.70 1.40
CA SER A 85 16.95 18.91 0.82
C SER A 85 18.00 17.94 1.39
N SER A 86 17.80 17.53 2.64
CA SER A 86 18.65 16.55 3.34
C SER A 86 17.92 15.98 4.56
N THR A 87 18.51 14.97 5.20
CA THR A 87 18.01 14.42 6.48
C THR A 87 18.13 15.43 7.64
N LEU A 88 18.99 16.42 7.52
CA LEU A 88 19.21 17.46 8.54
C LEU A 88 18.49 18.77 8.20
N ASP A 89 17.66 18.77 7.17
CA ASP A 89 16.81 19.91 6.82
C ASP A 89 15.84 20.23 7.96
N SER A 90 15.66 21.52 8.26
CA SER A 90 14.71 21.98 9.29
C SER A 90 13.26 21.58 9.00
N ALA A 91 12.91 21.40 7.72
CA ALA A 91 11.60 20.92 7.30
C ALA A 91 11.38 19.41 7.53
N MET A 92 12.45 18.66 7.84
CA MET A 92 12.39 17.19 7.96
C MET A 92 11.36 16.71 8.98
N ILE A 93 11.25 17.39 10.14
CA ILE A 93 10.32 16.94 11.19
C ILE A 93 8.85 17.17 10.81
N VAL A 94 8.56 18.26 10.07
CA VAL A 94 7.22 18.53 9.56
C VAL A 94 6.86 17.50 8.51
N ALA A 95 7.75 17.28 7.53
CA ALA A 95 7.58 16.25 6.51
C ALA A 95 7.37 14.86 7.11
N ALA A 96 8.16 14.49 8.14
CA ALA A 96 8.03 13.21 8.81
C ALA A 96 6.66 13.05 9.49
N ARG A 97 6.17 14.06 10.20
CA ARG A 97 4.84 14.01 10.84
C ARG A 97 3.73 13.77 9.82
N GLU A 98 3.69 14.53 8.72
CA GLU A 98 2.68 14.36 7.66
C GLU A 98 2.73 12.96 7.02
N VAL A 99 3.95 12.50 6.72
CA VAL A 99 4.16 11.21 6.07
C VAL A 99 3.79 10.06 7.00
N PHE A 100 4.17 10.11 8.29
CA PHE A 100 3.80 9.09 9.26
C PHE A 100 2.30 9.06 9.52
N GLU A 101 1.65 10.22 9.62
CA GLU A 101 0.22 10.34 9.84
C GLU A 101 -0.55 9.58 8.75
N THR A 102 -0.19 9.82 7.49
CA THR A 102 -0.87 9.16 6.37
C THR A 102 -0.43 7.72 6.17
N ASN A 103 0.90 7.48 6.07
CA ASN A 103 1.41 6.20 5.59
C ASN A 103 1.39 5.13 6.68
N PHE A 104 1.69 5.49 7.94
CA PHE A 104 1.83 4.55 9.04
C PHE A 104 0.59 4.51 9.92
N TYR A 105 0.22 5.62 10.56
CA TYR A 105 -0.96 5.64 11.43
C TYR A 105 -2.25 5.38 10.64
N GLY A 106 -2.39 5.96 9.45
CA GLY A 106 -3.51 5.68 8.57
C GLY A 106 -3.63 4.20 8.21
N THR A 107 -2.52 3.54 7.89
CA THR A 107 -2.52 2.08 7.62
C THR A 107 -2.95 1.27 8.84
N ILE A 108 -2.50 1.64 10.05
CA ILE A 108 -2.92 0.98 11.30
C ILE A 108 -4.42 1.16 11.51
N LEU A 109 -4.91 2.39 11.49
CA LEU A 109 -6.32 2.72 11.76
C LEU A 109 -7.28 2.03 10.79
N VAL A 110 -6.95 2.03 9.49
CA VAL A 110 -7.74 1.33 8.47
C VAL A 110 -7.70 -0.18 8.69
N SER A 111 -6.52 -0.75 8.99
CA SER A 111 -6.40 -2.19 9.29
C SER A 111 -7.21 -2.59 10.51
N GLN A 112 -7.19 -1.79 11.59
CA GLN A 112 -8.00 -2.02 12.80
C GLN A 112 -9.50 -1.99 12.52
N ALA A 113 -9.96 -1.07 11.67
CA ALA A 113 -11.37 -0.94 11.32
C ALA A 113 -11.87 -2.10 10.44
N PHE A 114 -11.04 -2.59 9.50
CA PHE A 114 -11.44 -3.60 8.53
C PHE A 114 -11.12 -5.04 8.95
N ALA A 115 -10.15 -5.29 9.84
CA ALA A 115 -9.82 -6.65 10.27
C ALA A 115 -11.01 -7.41 10.89
N PRO A 116 -11.86 -6.80 11.75
CA PRO A 116 -13.08 -7.46 12.24
C PRO A 116 -14.10 -7.75 11.13
N ILE A 117 -14.19 -6.90 10.10
CA ILE A 117 -15.07 -7.10 8.95
C ILE A 117 -14.62 -8.33 8.16
N LEU A 118 -13.31 -8.42 7.86
CA LEU A 118 -12.75 -9.58 7.19
C LEU A 118 -13.00 -10.87 7.99
N ALA A 119 -12.79 -10.84 9.31
CA ALA A 119 -13.07 -11.99 10.18
C ALA A 119 -14.54 -12.42 10.09
N LYS A 120 -15.48 -11.47 10.17
CA LYS A 120 -16.93 -11.71 10.07
C LYS A 120 -17.32 -12.31 8.71
N ASN A 121 -16.61 -11.96 7.64
CA ASN A 121 -16.83 -12.47 6.30
C ASN A 121 -16.09 -13.81 6.03
N GLY A 122 -15.59 -14.47 7.07
CA GLY A 122 -14.96 -15.79 6.98
C GLY A 122 -13.44 -15.77 6.71
N GLY A 123 -12.80 -14.63 6.90
CA GLY A 123 -11.41 -14.36 6.56
C GLY A 123 -11.30 -13.50 5.30
N GLY A 124 -10.10 -13.39 4.73
CA GLY A 124 -9.89 -12.57 3.54
C GLY A 124 -8.42 -12.24 3.32
N ALA A 125 -8.14 -11.06 2.77
CA ALA A 125 -6.77 -10.59 2.60
C ALA A 125 -6.61 -9.10 2.91
N ILE A 126 -5.42 -8.75 3.40
CA ILE A 126 -4.93 -7.37 3.49
C ILE A 126 -3.65 -7.27 2.64
N ILE A 127 -3.62 -6.33 1.70
CA ILE A 127 -2.41 -5.94 0.97
C ILE A 127 -1.94 -4.62 1.54
N ASN A 128 -0.75 -4.59 2.15
CA ASN A 128 -0.08 -3.35 2.53
C ASN A 128 0.93 -2.97 1.45
N VAL A 129 0.71 -1.82 0.81
CA VAL A 129 1.64 -1.29 -0.21
C VAL A 129 2.86 -0.71 0.48
N LEU A 130 3.96 -1.40 0.32
CA LEU A 130 5.29 -1.08 0.84
C LEU A 130 6.17 -0.49 -0.28
N SER A 131 7.49 -0.53 -0.08
CA SER A 131 8.48 -0.02 -1.05
C SER A 131 9.82 -0.72 -0.85
N ASP A 132 10.72 -0.64 -1.83
CA ASP A 132 12.16 -0.87 -1.64
C ASP A 132 12.73 0.07 -0.57
N ALA A 133 12.14 1.28 -0.46
CA ALA A 133 12.46 2.26 0.58
C ALA A 133 12.20 1.78 2.01
N SER A 134 11.50 0.66 2.20
CA SER A 134 11.39 0.00 3.51
C SER A 134 12.74 -0.52 4.03
N TRP A 135 13.71 -0.72 3.13
CA TRP A 135 15.05 -1.24 3.43
C TRP A 135 16.18 -0.33 2.92
N LEU A 136 15.92 0.45 1.86
CA LEU A 136 16.90 1.28 1.17
C LEU A 136 16.53 2.75 1.33
N ALA A 137 17.04 3.39 2.41
CA ALA A 137 16.77 4.81 2.64
C ALA A 137 17.60 5.70 1.69
N ARG A 138 16.99 6.83 1.31
CA ARG A 138 17.65 7.90 0.55
C ARG A 138 17.47 9.22 1.28
N PRO A 139 18.52 10.06 1.40
CA PRO A 139 18.47 11.27 2.24
C PRO A 139 17.28 12.18 1.93
N ILE A 140 16.99 12.44 0.65
CA ILE A 140 15.87 13.31 0.23
C ILE A 140 14.48 12.69 0.46
N LEU A 141 14.40 11.39 0.71
CA LEU A 141 13.20 10.60 0.98
C LEU A 141 13.20 10.00 2.38
N ALA A 142 14.03 10.50 3.31
CA ALA A 142 14.24 9.86 4.60
C ALA A 142 12.94 9.69 5.41
N ALA A 143 12.06 10.70 5.44
CA ALA A 143 10.75 10.60 6.10
C ALA A 143 9.87 9.48 5.48
N TYR A 144 9.83 9.41 4.15
CA TYR A 144 9.10 8.36 3.43
C TYR A 144 9.68 6.97 3.72
N SER A 145 11.00 6.82 3.63
CA SER A 145 11.68 5.56 3.89
C SER A 145 11.40 5.07 5.32
N ALA A 146 11.55 5.94 6.32
CA ALA A 146 11.24 5.62 7.71
C ALA A 146 9.79 5.16 7.88
N SER A 147 8.82 5.85 7.23
CA SER A 147 7.42 5.44 7.29
C SER A 147 7.18 4.07 6.66
N LYS A 148 7.81 3.76 5.53
CA LYS A 148 7.66 2.45 4.86
C LYS A 148 8.34 1.32 5.63
N SER A 149 9.46 1.60 6.34
CA SER A 149 10.08 0.66 7.28
C SER A 149 9.14 0.37 8.46
N ALA A 150 8.47 1.39 9.01
CA ALA A 150 7.50 1.24 10.07
C ALA A 150 6.27 0.39 9.63
N VAL A 151 5.73 0.66 8.42
CA VAL A 151 4.62 -0.14 7.86
C VAL A 151 5.06 -1.58 7.59
N TRP A 152 6.29 -1.81 7.13
CA TRP A 152 6.82 -3.16 6.95
C TRP A 152 6.87 -3.94 8.26
N SER A 153 7.40 -3.32 9.32
CA SER A 153 7.41 -3.92 10.66
C SER A 153 5.99 -4.23 11.16
N PHE A 154 5.06 -3.28 11.03
CA PHE A 154 3.65 -3.46 11.38
C PHE A 154 3.01 -4.59 10.55
N THR A 155 3.28 -4.68 9.25
CA THR A 155 2.77 -5.74 8.38
C THR A 155 3.17 -7.12 8.86
N ASN A 156 4.42 -7.28 9.34
CA ASN A 156 4.93 -8.54 9.89
C ASN A 156 4.20 -8.93 11.19
N ALA A 157 3.95 -7.98 12.09
CA ALA A 157 3.19 -8.22 13.31
C ALA A 157 1.72 -8.58 13.01
N LEU A 158 1.07 -7.80 12.14
CA LEU A 158 -0.32 -8.00 11.74
C LEU A 158 -0.54 -9.37 11.08
N ARG A 159 0.42 -9.85 10.29
CA ARG A 159 0.40 -11.17 9.67
C ARG A 159 0.30 -12.29 10.69
N ILE A 160 1.06 -12.18 11.79
CA ILE A 160 1.05 -13.18 12.87
C ILE A 160 -0.30 -13.16 13.59
N GLU A 161 -0.79 -11.97 13.90
CA GLU A 161 -2.03 -11.77 14.67
C GLU A 161 -3.26 -12.27 13.93
N LEU A 162 -3.35 -12.02 12.61
CA LEU A 162 -4.54 -12.33 11.82
C LEU A 162 -4.59 -13.76 11.25
N ARG A 163 -3.57 -14.60 11.51
CA ARG A 163 -3.57 -16.00 11.04
C ARG A 163 -4.78 -16.79 11.53
N ASN A 164 -5.12 -16.68 12.80
CA ASN A 164 -6.19 -17.45 13.42
C ASN A 164 -7.59 -17.08 12.88
N GLN A 165 -7.76 -15.85 12.35
CA GLN A 165 -9.01 -15.44 11.71
C GLN A 165 -9.03 -15.72 10.18
N LYS A 166 -8.04 -16.47 9.65
CA LYS A 166 -7.92 -16.81 8.23
C LYS A 166 -7.80 -15.59 7.31
N THR A 167 -7.15 -14.53 7.79
CA THR A 167 -6.87 -13.34 6.98
C THR A 167 -5.40 -13.36 6.56
N LEU A 168 -5.17 -13.46 5.26
CA LEU A 168 -3.84 -13.35 4.67
C LEU A 168 -3.36 -11.89 4.73
N VAL A 169 -2.16 -11.65 5.21
CA VAL A 169 -1.54 -10.32 5.17
C VAL A 169 -0.32 -10.34 4.27
N LEU A 170 -0.41 -9.62 3.15
CA LEU A 170 0.62 -9.53 2.13
C LEU A 170 1.31 -8.17 2.17
N GLY A 171 2.63 -8.17 2.29
CA GLY A 171 3.47 -7.00 2.04
C GLY A 171 3.83 -6.92 0.56
N LEU A 172 3.38 -5.88 -0.15
CA LEU A 172 3.69 -5.66 -1.56
C LEU A 172 4.76 -4.57 -1.68
N HIS A 173 5.96 -4.96 -2.08
CA HIS A 173 7.07 -4.04 -2.28
C HIS A 173 7.27 -3.73 -3.76
N ALA A 174 7.42 -2.45 -4.07
CA ALA A 174 7.79 -1.96 -5.40
C ALA A 174 8.77 -0.80 -5.27
N SER A 175 9.61 -0.61 -6.27
CA SER A 175 10.46 0.55 -6.42
C SER A 175 9.69 1.69 -7.10
N PHE A 176 10.37 2.54 -7.87
CA PHE A 176 9.73 3.67 -8.55
C PHE A 176 8.66 3.20 -9.56
N MET A 177 7.44 3.72 -9.39
CA MET A 177 6.31 3.47 -10.29
C MET A 177 6.02 4.71 -11.12
N ASP A 178 5.52 4.53 -12.34
CA ASP A 178 5.11 5.63 -13.20
C ASP A 178 3.79 6.23 -12.71
N THR A 179 3.90 7.18 -11.79
CA THR A 179 2.79 7.88 -11.14
C THR A 179 3.18 9.33 -10.89
N ASP A 180 2.19 10.18 -10.56
CA ASP A 180 2.43 11.59 -10.21
C ASP A 180 3.42 11.75 -9.05
N MET A 181 3.44 10.80 -8.11
CA MET A 181 4.35 10.84 -6.95
C MET A 181 5.82 10.77 -7.36
N THR A 182 6.10 10.18 -8.51
CA THR A 182 7.48 9.95 -9.00
C THR A 182 7.80 10.80 -10.22
N GLN A 183 6.96 11.80 -10.56
CA GLN A 183 7.30 12.80 -11.56
C GLN A 183 8.59 13.52 -11.18
N GLY A 184 9.45 13.78 -12.17
CA GLY A 184 10.75 14.44 -11.97
C GLY A 184 11.91 13.51 -11.59
N PHE A 185 11.66 12.21 -11.33
CA PHE A 185 12.73 11.23 -11.18
C PHE A 185 12.99 10.51 -12.51
N GLU A 186 14.22 10.58 -12.99
CA GLU A 186 14.68 9.94 -14.25
C GLU A 186 15.19 8.51 -14.00
N MET A 187 14.36 7.67 -13.38
CA MET A 187 14.70 6.28 -13.11
C MET A 187 13.82 5.33 -13.92
N LYS A 188 14.30 4.10 -14.11
CA LYS A 188 13.44 3.05 -14.67
C LYS A 188 12.24 2.82 -13.74
N LYS A 189 11.04 3.03 -14.25
CA LYS A 189 9.79 2.89 -13.52
C LYS A 189 9.04 1.63 -13.96
N ILE A 190 8.40 0.97 -12.99
CA ILE A 190 7.44 -0.09 -13.28
C ILE A 190 6.04 0.52 -13.47
N SER A 191 5.19 -0.07 -14.30
CA SER A 191 3.81 0.42 -14.44
C SER A 191 2.97 0.08 -13.20
N PRO A 192 2.03 0.97 -12.77
CA PRO A 192 1.11 0.68 -11.69
C PRO A 192 0.28 -0.60 -11.94
N GLY A 193 -0.09 -0.88 -13.19
CA GLY A 193 -0.82 -2.10 -13.57
C GLY A 193 -0.05 -3.38 -13.25
N GLN A 194 1.26 -3.41 -13.55
CA GLN A 194 2.11 -4.57 -13.24
C GLN A 194 2.24 -4.80 -11.72
N VAL A 195 2.30 -3.73 -10.93
CA VAL A 195 2.37 -3.82 -9.46
C VAL A 195 1.04 -4.31 -8.89
N ALA A 196 -0.09 -3.78 -9.38
CA ALA A 196 -1.42 -4.23 -8.97
C ALA A 196 -1.65 -5.70 -9.32
N GLU A 197 -1.29 -6.12 -10.53
CA GLU A 197 -1.36 -7.52 -10.96
C GLU A 197 -0.52 -8.43 -10.06
N ALA A 198 0.72 -8.06 -9.77
CA ALA A 198 1.61 -8.83 -8.89
C ALA A 198 1.02 -8.97 -7.48
N GLY A 199 0.42 -7.92 -6.93
CA GLY A 199 -0.24 -7.94 -5.61
C GLY A 199 -1.44 -8.89 -5.58
N LEU A 200 -2.33 -8.84 -6.59
CA LEU A 200 -3.51 -9.71 -6.66
C LEU A 200 -3.13 -11.18 -6.92
N ILE A 201 -2.18 -11.45 -7.83
CA ILE A 201 -1.61 -12.79 -7.99
C ILE A 201 -1.00 -13.28 -6.66
N GLY A 202 -0.39 -12.39 -5.90
CA GLY A 202 0.19 -12.69 -4.60
C GLY A 202 -0.84 -13.28 -3.64
N ILE A 203 -1.99 -12.62 -3.47
CA ILE A 203 -3.06 -13.13 -2.58
C ILE A 203 -3.70 -14.42 -3.13
N GLU A 204 -3.87 -14.55 -4.44
CA GLU A 204 -4.38 -15.78 -5.08
C GLU A 204 -3.42 -16.96 -4.87
N SER A 205 -2.12 -16.70 -4.88
CA SER A 205 -1.07 -17.70 -4.63
C SER A 205 -0.72 -17.88 -3.14
N ASN A 206 -1.50 -17.28 -2.24
CA ASN A 206 -1.31 -17.33 -0.78
C ASN A 206 0.10 -16.88 -0.34
N LYS A 207 0.66 -15.85 -1.01
CA LYS A 207 1.97 -15.28 -0.66
C LYS A 207 1.82 -14.22 0.42
N GLU A 208 2.73 -14.23 1.37
CA GLU A 208 2.79 -13.22 2.44
C GLU A 208 3.67 -12.01 2.09
N GLU A 209 4.49 -12.13 1.04
CA GLU A 209 5.35 -11.05 0.53
C GLU A 209 5.49 -11.15 -1.00
N VAL A 210 5.40 -10.01 -1.67
CA VAL A 210 5.60 -9.88 -3.12
C VAL A 210 6.58 -8.74 -3.41
N LEU A 211 7.59 -9.02 -4.22
CA LEU A 211 8.59 -8.07 -4.72
C LEU A 211 8.29 -7.85 -6.21
N ALA A 212 7.60 -6.74 -6.52
CA ALA A 212 6.98 -6.53 -7.83
C ALA A 212 8.00 -6.37 -8.98
N ASP A 213 9.19 -5.82 -8.71
CA ASP A 213 10.19 -5.51 -9.73
C ASP A 213 11.57 -6.11 -9.42
N ALA A 214 12.46 -6.07 -10.44
CA ALA A 214 13.79 -6.65 -10.34
C ALA A 214 14.67 -5.91 -9.33
N PHE A 215 14.57 -4.56 -9.29
CA PHE A 215 15.37 -3.76 -8.36
C PHE A 215 14.98 -4.04 -6.91
N THR A 216 13.69 -4.10 -6.61
CA THR A 216 13.19 -4.47 -5.27
C THR A 216 13.68 -5.85 -4.85
N ARG A 217 13.73 -6.83 -5.78
CA ARG A 217 14.28 -8.16 -5.50
C ARG A 217 15.79 -8.13 -5.23
N GLU A 218 16.53 -7.27 -5.92
CA GLU A 218 17.96 -7.10 -5.71
C GLU A 218 18.24 -6.46 -4.34
N VAL A 219 17.52 -5.38 -3.99
CA VAL A 219 17.63 -4.74 -2.68
C VAL A 219 17.37 -5.76 -1.57
N LYS A 220 16.28 -6.53 -1.67
CA LYS A 220 15.95 -7.56 -0.66
C LYS A 220 17.05 -8.60 -0.52
N ARG A 221 17.60 -9.10 -1.62
CA ARG A 221 18.71 -10.08 -1.60
C ARG A 221 19.98 -9.52 -0.97
N SER A 222 20.25 -8.22 -1.16
CA SER A 222 21.44 -7.59 -0.63
C SER A 222 21.44 -7.46 0.89
N LEU A 223 20.30 -7.53 1.56
CA LEU A 223 20.20 -7.32 3.02
C LEU A 223 21.10 -8.25 3.84
N CYS A 224 21.38 -9.44 3.34
CA CYS A 224 22.22 -10.43 4.00
C CYS A 224 23.64 -10.54 3.38
N SER A 225 24.03 -9.62 2.48
CA SER A 225 25.36 -9.60 1.89
C SER A 225 26.36 -8.87 2.82
N GLU A 226 27.65 -9.10 2.64
CA GLU A 226 28.70 -8.38 3.35
C GLU A 226 28.70 -6.86 3.07
N GLN A 227 28.21 -6.48 1.89
CA GLN A 227 28.07 -5.08 1.47
C GLN A 227 26.63 -4.84 1.01
N PRO A 228 25.69 -4.69 1.94
CA PRO A 228 24.30 -4.49 1.57
C PRO A 228 24.07 -3.12 0.93
N MET A 229 23.16 -3.06 -0.05
CA MET A 229 22.88 -1.85 -0.83
C MET A 229 22.45 -0.65 0.02
N TYR A 230 21.88 -0.88 1.20
CA TYR A 230 21.47 0.22 2.09
C TYR A 230 22.66 1.02 2.65
N MET A 231 23.88 0.45 2.71
CA MET A 231 25.07 1.18 3.11
C MET A 231 25.61 2.12 2.02
N ASN A 232 25.44 1.74 0.74
CA ASN A 232 25.85 2.52 -0.42
C ASN A 232 24.73 2.49 -1.46
N PRO A 233 23.62 3.19 -1.24
CA PRO A 233 22.49 3.19 -2.16
C PRO A 233 22.89 3.83 -3.50
N PRO A 234 22.39 3.29 -4.65
CA PRO A 234 22.61 3.94 -5.93
C PRO A 234 21.99 5.34 -5.94
N ALA A 235 22.68 6.27 -6.60
CA ALA A 235 22.18 7.64 -6.74
C ALA A 235 20.80 7.66 -7.41
N ILE A 236 19.97 8.61 -7.01
CA ILE A 236 18.73 8.96 -7.70
C ILE A 236 19.10 10.09 -8.67
N ALA A 237 18.90 9.87 -9.96
CA ALA A 237 19.04 10.90 -10.99
C ALA A 237 17.73 11.67 -11.17
#